data_6619491c2bc1a6e945897efcedc777d4
#
_entry.id   6619491c2bc1a6e945897efcedc777d4
#
_cell.length_a   1.000
_cell.length_b   1.000
_cell.length_c   1.000
_cell.angle_alpha   90.00
_cell.angle_beta   90.00
_cell.angle_gamma   90.00
#
_symmetry.space_group_name_H-M   'P 1'
#
loop_
_entity.id
_entity.type
_entity.pdbx_description
1 polymer ?
#
loop_
_entity_poly.entity_id
_entity_poly.type
_entity_poly.pdbx_seq_one_letter_code
_entity_poly.pdbx_strand_id
1 'polypeptide(L)'
;MQNLIVSKYFCIFAHVIRYRLYMSKYEIPFLTACIQAFGRRFAMTRQAAFRYLHEHKGLAFLIEFYDVEHLQSMDETIEDLLIICQKNGGTLA
;
A
#
# COMPACT_ATOMS: atom_id res chain seq x y z
N MET A 1 23.30 -1.01 -14.25
CA MET A 1 22.51 0.15 -13.84
C MET A 1 21.05 -0.10 -13.96
N GLN A 2 20.55 -0.47 -15.12
CA GLN A 2 19.16 -0.89 -15.27
C GLN A 2 18.83 -2.05 -14.34
N ASN A 3 19.78 -2.92 -14.09
CA ASN A 3 19.56 -4.08 -13.25
C ASN A 3 19.23 -3.73 -11.80
N LEU A 4 19.78 -2.61 -11.29
CA LEU A 4 19.48 -2.20 -9.93
C LEU A 4 18.05 -1.69 -9.81
N ILE A 5 17.59 -0.92 -10.79
CA ILE A 5 16.21 -0.41 -10.79
C ILE A 5 15.24 -1.55 -11.01
N VAL A 6 15.49 -2.40 -12.00
CA VAL A 6 14.66 -3.56 -12.31
C VAL A 6 14.64 -4.51 -11.12
N SER A 7 15.81 -4.73 -10.48
CA SER A 7 15.90 -5.59 -9.31
C SER A 7 15.08 -5.04 -8.15
N LYS A 8 15.11 -3.72 -7.94
CA LYS A 8 14.33 -3.10 -6.88
C LYS A 8 12.83 -3.29 -7.10
N TYR A 9 12.35 -3.00 -8.32
CA TYR A 9 10.94 -3.20 -8.65
C TYR A 9 10.58 -4.68 -8.67
N PHE A 10 11.49 -5.50 -9.16
CA PHE A 10 11.27 -6.95 -9.18
C PHE A 10 11.15 -7.50 -7.77
N CYS A 11 11.99 -7.05 -6.85
CA CYS A 11 11.92 -7.48 -5.45
C CYS A 11 10.60 -7.06 -4.81
N ILE A 12 10.15 -5.84 -5.06
CA ILE A 12 8.85 -5.35 -4.56
C ILE A 12 7.73 -6.18 -5.17
N PHE A 13 7.78 -6.39 -6.48
CA PHE A 13 6.77 -7.16 -7.21
C PHE A 13 6.75 -8.61 -6.76
N ALA A 14 7.92 -9.23 -6.64
CA ALA A 14 8.03 -10.61 -6.16
C ALA A 14 7.52 -10.74 -4.72
N HIS A 15 7.80 -9.73 -3.90
CA HIS A 15 7.32 -9.68 -2.52
C HIS A 15 5.80 -9.60 -2.48
N VAL A 16 5.20 -8.75 -3.29
CA VAL A 16 3.75 -8.63 -3.40
C VAL A 16 3.13 -9.94 -3.90
N ILE A 17 3.73 -10.57 -4.91
CA ILE A 17 3.25 -11.85 -5.42
C ILE A 17 3.34 -12.93 -4.34
N ARG A 18 4.46 -12.97 -3.61
CA ARG A 18 4.65 -13.92 -2.52
C ARG A 18 3.55 -13.74 -1.46
N TYR A 19 3.29 -12.52 -1.05
CA TYR A 19 2.22 -12.22 -0.10
C TYR A 19 0.86 -12.61 -0.66
N ARG A 20 0.66 -12.38 -1.95
CA ARG A 20 -0.59 -12.73 -2.62
C ARG A 20 -0.87 -14.23 -2.55
N LEU A 21 0.18 -15.06 -2.61
CA LEU A 21 0.03 -16.50 -2.48
C LEU A 21 -0.31 -16.92 -1.05
N TYR A 22 0.13 -16.17 -0.06
CA TYR A 22 -0.06 -16.49 1.35
C TYR A 22 -1.14 -15.64 2.02
N MET A 23 -1.67 -14.65 1.33
CA MET A 23 -2.71 -13.79 1.88
C MET A 23 -3.98 -14.58 2.09
N SER A 24 -4.58 -14.38 3.25
CA SER A 24 -5.90 -14.93 3.52
C SER A 24 -6.95 -14.18 2.70
N LYS A 25 -8.12 -14.79 2.56
CA LYS A 25 -9.24 -14.16 1.87
C LYS A 25 -9.71 -12.87 2.55
N TYR A 26 -9.28 -12.61 3.78
CA TYR A 26 -9.64 -11.38 4.52
C TYR A 26 -8.69 -10.24 4.25
N GLU A 27 -7.44 -10.53 3.93
CA GLU A 27 -6.42 -9.50 3.69
C GLU A 27 -6.65 -8.77 2.38
N ILE A 28 -7.03 -9.49 1.33
CA ILE A 28 -7.29 -8.89 0.03
C ILE A 28 -8.44 -7.87 0.07
N PRO A 29 -9.61 -8.18 0.66
CA PRO A 29 -10.67 -7.18 0.81
C PRO A 29 -10.23 -5.97 1.63
N PHE A 30 -9.42 -6.17 2.67
CA PHE A 30 -8.91 -5.06 3.47
C PHE A 30 -8.04 -4.12 2.64
N LEU A 31 -7.11 -4.67 1.86
CA LEU A 31 -6.25 -3.87 0.99
C LEU A 31 -7.08 -3.08 -0.02
N THR A 32 -8.06 -3.73 -0.63
CA THR A 32 -8.95 -3.08 -1.59
C THR A 32 -9.72 -1.94 -0.95
N ALA A 33 -10.24 -2.16 0.26
CA ALA A 33 -10.96 -1.13 0.98
C ALA A 33 -10.07 0.07 1.32
N CYS A 34 -8.82 -0.19 1.70
CA CYS A 34 -7.85 0.87 2.00
C CYS A 34 -7.52 1.69 0.75
N ILE A 35 -7.30 1.03 -0.39
CA ILE A 35 -7.03 1.71 -1.64
C ILE A 35 -8.20 2.62 -2.02
N GLN A 36 -9.42 2.12 -1.94
CA GLN A 36 -10.62 2.88 -2.25
C GLN A 36 -10.79 4.07 -1.32
N ALA A 37 -10.62 3.85 -0.01
CA ALA A 37 -10.76 4.91 0.98
C ALA A 37 -9.69 5.98 0.80
N PHE A 38 -8.47 5.58 0.54
CA PHE A 38 -7.37 6.52 0.27
C PHE A 38 -7.69 7.35 -0.98
N GLY A 39 -8.16 6.69 -2.03
CA GLY A 39 -8.53 7.40 -3.26
C GLY A 39 -9.63 8.42 -3.02
N ARG A 40 -10.66 8.06 -2.27
CA ARG A 40 -11.75 8.98 -1.96
C ARG A 40 -11.27 10.18 -1.16
N ARG A 41 -10.41 9.94 -0.18
CA ARG A 41 -9.92 11.02 0.67
C ARG A 41 -9.11 12.05 -0.10
N PHE A 42 -8.33 11.62 -1.08
CA PHE A 42 -7.43 12.49 -1.83
C PHE A 42 -7.89 12.76 -3.26
N ALA A 43 -9.16 12.46 -3.55
CA ALA A 43 -9.77 12.69 -4.87
C ALA A 43 -8.98 12.01 -6.00
N MET A 44 -8.58 10.76 -5.78
CA MET A 44 -7.85 9.95 -6.74
C MET A 44 -8.72 8.79 -7.21
N THR A 45 -8.50 8.35 -8.44
CA THR A 45 -9.08 7.09 -8.90
C THR A 45 -8.43 5.94 -8.13
N ARG A 46 -9.09 4.76 -8.16
CA ARG A 46 -8.51 3.58 -7.52
C ARG A 46 -7.14 3.23 -8.09
N GLN A 47 -7.00 3.38 -9.41
CA GLN A 47 -5.73 3.11 -10.07
C GLN A 47 -4.64 4.07 -9.63
N ALA A 48 -4.97 5.36 -9.53
CA ALA A 48 -4.02 6.36 -9.08
C ALA A 48 -3.64 6.14 -7.61
N ALA A 49 -4.63 5.82 -6.78
CA ALA A 49 -4.39 5.51 -5.36
C ALA A 49 -3.50 4.28 -5.21
N PHE A 50 -3.79 3.22 -5.95
CA PHE A 50 -2.97 2.01 -5.94
C PHE A 50 -1.52 2.32 -6.32
N ARG A 51 -1.34 3.07 -7.40
CA ARG A 51 -0.01 3.44 -7.88
C ARG A 51 0.76 4.25 -6.83
N TYR A 52 0.10 5.24 -6.26
CA TYR A 52 0.71 6.09 -5.23
C TYR A 52 1.14 5.27 -4.03
N LEU A 53 0.24 4.44 -3.51
CA LEU A 53 0.53 3.60 -2.35
C LEU A 53 1.63 2.59 -2.65
N HIS A 54 1.63 2.03 -3.85
CA HIS A 54 2.66 1.09 -4.26
C HIS A 54 4.04 1.77 -4.34
N GLU A 55 4.11 2.93 -4.99
CA GLU A 55 5.36 3.64 -5.18
C GLU A 55 5.97 4.14 -3.86
N HIS A 56 5.13 4.49 -2.91
CA HIS A 56 5.59 5.07 -1.65
C HIS A 56 5.47 4.09 -0.48
N LYS A 57 5.47 2.80 -0.78
CA LYS A 57 5.55 1.69 0.18
C LYS A 57 4.32 1.57 1.11
N GLY A 58 3.23 2.24 0.77
CA GLY A 58 2.00 2.11 1.55
C GLY A 58 1.41 0.72 1.51
N LEU A 59 1.41 0.08 0.33
CA LEU A 59 0.88 -1.28 0.22
C LEU A 59 1.73 -2.27 1.00
N ALA A 60 3.05 -2.16 0.91
CA ALA A 60 3.95 -3.03 1.66
C ALA A 60 3.71 -2.88 3.17
N PHE A 61 3.49 -1.65 3.63
CA PHE A 61 3.16 -1.39 5.03
C PHE A 61 1.87 -2.09 5.44
N LEU A 62 0.82 -1.99 4.65
CA LEU A 62 -0.47 -2.62 4.97
C LEU A 62 -0.35 -4.14 5.03
N ILE A 63 0.43 -4.73 4.15
CA ILE A 63 0.65 -6.17 4.12
C ILE A 63 1.43 -6.61 5.37
N GLU A 64 2.50 -5.90 5.67
CA GLU A 64 3.37 -6.24 6.78
C GLU A 64 2.67 -6.08 8.13
N PHE A 65 1.88 -5.01 8.30
CA PHE A 65 1.24 -4.69 9.55
C PHE A 65 -0.27 -4.94 9.55
N TYR A 66 -0.71 -5.86 8.71
CA TYR A 66 -2.14 -6.19 8.61
C TYR A 66 -2.76 -6.50 9.98
N ASP A 67 -2.06 -7.26 10.80
CA ASP A 67 -2.58 -7.68 12.11
C ASP A 67 -2.95 -6.50 13.00
N VAL A 68 -2.24 -5.40 12.87
CA VAL A 68 -2.50 -4.18 13.64
C VAL A 68 -3.48 -3.28 12.90
N GLU A 69 -3.22 -3.04 11.61
CA GLU A 69 -3.95 -2.04 10.84
C GLU A 69 -5.41 -2.41 10.64
N HIS A 70 -5.73 -3.69 10.47
CA HIS A 70 -7.13 -4.07 10.24
C HIS A 70 -8.00 -3.95 11.50
N LEU A 71 -7.38 -3.76 12.67
CA LEU A 71 -8.11 -3.55 13.93
C LEU A 71 -8.41 -2.08 14.19
N GLN A 72 -7.82 -1.18 13.43
CA GLN A 72 -8.04 0.26 13.57
C GLN A 72 -9.21 0.71 12.69
N SER A 73 -9.68 1.93 12.94
CA SER A 73 -10.64 2.55 12.04
C SER A 73 -9.99 2.81 10.69
N MET A 74 -10.81 2.94 9.65
CA MET A 74 -10.30 3.25 8.32
C MET A 74 -9.59 4.61 8.31
N ASP A 75 -10.10 5.58 9.05
CA ASP A 75 -9.48 6.90 9.13
C ASP A 75 -8.08 6.83 9.73
N GLU A 76 -7.91 6.05 10.78
CA GLU A 76 -6.59 5.86 11.40
C GLU A 76 -5.63 5.19 10.44
N THR A 77 -6.09 4.19 9.71
CA THR A 77 -5.28 3.49 8.72
C THR A 77 -4.84 4.46 7.60
N ILE A 78 -5.74 5.31 7.14
CA ILE A 78 -5.41 6.31 6.12
C ILE A 78 -4.35 7.29 6.64
N GLU A 79 -4.46 7.73 7.89
CA GLU A 79 -3.44 8.61 8.49
C GLU A 79 -2.08 7.92 8.55
N ASP A 80 -2.05 6.65 8.95
CA ASP A 80 -0.81 5.89 8.98
C ASP A 80 -0.21 5.75 7.58
N LEU A 81 -1.05 5.47 6.59
CA LEU A 81 -0.60 5.39 5.20
C LEU A 81 -0.01 6.70 4.72
N LEU A 82 -0.64 7.82 5.07
CA LEU A 82 -0.14 9.13 4.69
C LEU A 82 1.26 9.36 5.25
N ILE A 83 1.47 9.03 6.52
CA ILE A 83 2.77 9.17 7.17
C ILE A 83 3.82 8.30 6.49
N ILE A 84 3.50 7.04 6.23
CA ILE A 84 4.42 6.11 5.59
C ILE A 84 4.78 6.59 4.18
N CYS A 85 3.79 7.03 3.42
CA CYS A 85 4.03 7.52 2.06
C CYS A 85 4.90 8.76 2.06
N GLN A 86 4.67 9.70 2.99
CA GLN A 86 5.48 10.91 3.10
C GLN A 86 6.95 10.58 3.41
N LYS A 87 7.19 9.61 4.27
CA LYS A 87 8.55 9.16 4.60
C LYS A 87 9.25 8.50 3.42
N ASN A 88 8.51 8.06 2.42
CA ASN A 88 9.03 7.36 1.26
C ASN A 88 8.83 8.16 -0.03
N GLY A 89 8.92 9.48 0.05
CA GLY A 89 8.92 10.35 -1.11
C GLY A 89 7.56 10.85 -1.57
N GLY A 90 6.50 10.56 -0.82
CA GLY A 90 5.17 11.04 -1.17
C GLY A 90 5.00 12.52 -0.91
N THR A 91 4.12 13.15 -1.67
CA THR A 91 3.91 14.60 -1.64
C THR A 91 2.53 15.03 -1.16
N LEU A 92 1.62 14.08 -0.91
CA LEU A 92 0.31 14.40 -0.34
C LEU A 92 0.45 14.89 1.10
N ALA A 93 -0.30 15.91 1.42
CA ALA A 93 -0.25 16.52 2.75
C ALA A 93 -1.19 15.81 3.72
#